data_4b2f2d22e752599a3d00c3ae9307006a
#
_entry.id   4b2f2d22e752599a3d00c3ae9307006a
#
_cell.length_a   1.000
_cell.length_b   1.000
_cell.length_c   1.000
_cell.angle_alpha   90.00
_cell.angle_beta   90.00
_cell.angle_gamma   90.00
#
_symmetry.space_group_name_H-M   'P 1'
#
loop_
_entity.id
_entity.type
_entity.pdbx_description
1 polymer ?
#
loop_
_entity_poly.entity_id
_entity_poly.type
_entity_poly.pdbx_seq_one_letter_code
_entity_poly.pdbx_strand_id
1 'polypeptide(L)'
;MERTAQDQLVLRWQDSAPVDVLEGDAPDAAKAKLVARAVARGTYELPAPAHARPYFFHKDNRDQTVVTVAERVLSLEQGSNFRDLGGYPAANGKTVKWGLLYRSGATPLLSESDRAEIASLGLQQMINLRSSEERQLAPSRITGVPYTAVGYSFGAIMPKGAFTPETGYPAMIDLLDPQLKLLFAALLRRQAPVATNCSAGQDRTGIASAILLSALGVPRAVIVKDYLLSTQYRHPEYEMPAIDPAQFPGNSAAAMFAHYRPADGKPVPSPTPLMTADGTPFLTFALADIEHRWGSMDGYLERQLGVGPAERAQLRKDYLE
;
A
#
# COMPACT_ATOMS: atom_id res chain seq x y z
N MET A 1 16.74 -1.64 2.81
CA MET A 1 17.12 -0.22 2.77
C MET A 1 16.27 0.54 3.77
N GLU A 2 16.86 1.50 4.45
CA GLU A 2 16.20 2.38 5.43
C GLU A 2 16.74 3.81 5.31
N ARG A 3 15.90 4.81 5.59
CA ARG A 3 16.31 6.21 5.75
C ARG A 3 16.55 6.47 7.23
N THR A 4 17.70 7.06 7.56
CA THR A 4 18.02 7.43 8.94
C THR A 4 17.47 8.81 9.29
N ALA A 5 17.46 9.15 10.58
CA ALA A 5 17.06 10.47 11.07
C ALA A 5 18.01 11.60 10.59
N GLN A 6 19.17 11.27 10.06
CA GLN A 6 20.16 12.21 9.48
C GLN A 6 20.07 12.28 7.95
N ASP A 7 18.95 11.86 7.36
CA ASP A 7 18.73 11.83 5.91
C ASP A 7 19.82 11.06 5.13
N GLN A 8 20.24 9.92 5.67
CA GLN A 8 21.08 8.97 4.95
C GLN A 8 20.26 7.75 4.53
N LEU A 9 20.48 7.23 3.34
CA LEU A 9 20.00 5.93 2.91
C LEU A 9 21.05 4.88 3.28
N VAL A 10 20.62 3.85 4.01
CA VAL A 10 21.46 2.71 4.39
C VAL A 10 20.95 1.46 3.70
N LEU A 11 21.73 0.98 2.74
CA LEU A 11 21.51 -0.30 2.08
C LEU A 11 22.21 -1.40 2.89
N ARG A 12 21.53 -2.52 3.14
CA ARG A 12 22.10 -3.67 3.85
C ARG A 12 21.79 -4.94 3.09
N TRP A 13 22.77 -5.83 3.01
CA TRP A 13 22.60 -7.17 2.43
C TRP A 13 23.44 -8.19 3.19
N GLN A 14 23.05 -9.45 3.05
CA GLN A 14 23.77 -10.58 3.62
C GLN A 14 24.32 -11.41 2.48
N ASP A 15 25.51 -11.11 2.05
CA ASP A 15 26.28 -11.88 1.09
C ASP A 15 27.74 -11.93 1.52
N SER A 16 28.41 -13.03 1.20
CA SER A 16 29.84 -13.21 1.42
C SER A 16 30.68 -12.72 0.24
N ALA A 17 30.06 -12.53 -0.94
CA ALA A 17 30.72 -12.00 -2.11
C ALA A 17 30.66 -10.47 -2.12
N PRO A 18 31.66 -9.79 -2.71
CA PRO A 18 31.57 -8.36 -2.98
C PRO A 18 30.41 -8.06 -3.94
N VAL A 19 29.72 -6.95 -3.68
CA VAL A 19 28.55 -6.49 -4.42
C VAL A 19 28.85 -5.16 -5.09
N ASP A 20 28.54 -5.04 -6.36
CA ASP A 20 28.45 -3.74 -7.04
C ASP A 20 27.10 -3.11 -6.72
N VAL A 21 27.09 -1.83 -6.34
CA VAL A 21 25.87 -1.07 -6.10
C VAL A 21 25.63 -0.14 -7.28
N LEU A 22 24.46 -0.28 -7.90
CA LEU A 22 24.00 0.61 -8.96
C LEU A 22 22.79 1.41 -8.47
N GLU A 23 22.58 2.60 -9.04
CA GLU A 23 21.48 3.51 -8.74
C GLU A 23 20.76 3.92 -10.02
N GLY A 24 19.44 4.02 -9.97
CA GLY A 24 18.60 4.46 -11.07
C GLY A 24 17.29 5.09 -10.61
N ASP A 25 16.64 5.82 -11.51
CA ASP A 25 15.36 6.52 -11.25
C ASP A 25 14.14 5.61 -11.49
N ALA A 26 14.35 4.39 -11.95
CA ALA A 26 13.32 3.39 -12.23
C ALA A 26 13.79 1.99 -11.82
N PRO A 27 12.90 1.01 -11.61
CA PRO A 27 13.26 -0.36 -11.25
C PRO A 27 13.80 -1.15 -12.46
N ASP A 28 14.81 -0.60 -13.13
CA ASP A 28 15.44 -1.16 -14.34
C ASP A 28 16.97 -1.11 -14.19
N ALA A 29 17.54 -2.21 -13.77
CA ALA A 29 18.99 -2.33 -13.54
C ALA A 29 19.83 -2.06 -14.80
N ALA A 30 19.28 -2.29 -16.02
CA ALA A 30 20.01 -2.06 -17.26
C ALA A 30 20.26 -0.56 -17.55
N LYS A 31 19.47 0.32 -16.94
CA LYS A 31 19.60 1.78 -17.05
C LYS A 31 20.30 2.42 -15.85
N ALA A 32 20.60 1.64 -14.83
CA ALA A 32 21.21 2.11 -13.59
C ALA A 32 22.70 2.44 -13.76
N LYS A 33 23.19 3.39 -12.99
CA LYS A 33 24.59 3.83 -12.97
C LYS A 33 25.30 3.15 -11.79
N LEU A 34 26.53 2.71 -12.00
CA LEU A 34 27.38 2.18 -10.94
C LEU A 34 27.77 3.31 -9.98
N VAL A 35 27.43 3.17 -8.70
CA VAL A 35 27.76 4.15 -7.64
C VAL A 35 28.79 3.62 -6.67
N ALA A 36 28.90 2.29 -6.48
CA ALA A 36 30.00 1.69 -5.71
C ALA A 36 30.37 0.33 -6.29
N ARG A 37 31.65 0.01 -6.27
CA ARG A 37 32.21 -1.24 -6.82
C ARG A 37 32.74 -2.15 -5.74
N ALA A 38 32.47 -3.43 -5.84
CA ALA A 38 33.03 -4.49 -5.00
C ALA A 38 32.93 -4.20 -3.49
N VAL A 39 31.77 -3.76 -3.03
CA VAL A 39 31.52 -3.46 -1.61
C VAL A 39 31.43 -4.76 -0.84
N ALA A 40 32.41 -5.01 0.04
CA ALA A 40 32.52 -6.27 0.78
C ALA A 40 31.89 -6.21 2.19
N ARG A 41 31.43 -5.04 2.66
CA ARG A 41 31.01 -4.84 4.06
C ARG A 41 29.56 -5.20 4.36
N GLY A 42 28.77 -5.63 3.38
CA GLY A 42 27.31 -5.89 3.54
C GLY A 42 26.47 -4.65 3.85
N THR A 43 27.05 -3.45 3.71
CA THR A 43 26.37 -2.16 3.90
C THR A 43 26.98 -1.10 3.00
N TYR A 44 26.12 -0.18 2.52
CA TYR A 44 26.50 1.01 1.78
C TYR A 44 25.61 2.17 2.20
N GLU A 45 26.21 3.31 2.47
CA GLU A 45 25.51 4.51 2.95
C GLU A 45 25.74 5.66 1.98
N LEU A 46 24.67 6.44 1.74
CA LEU A 46 24.71 7.60 0.89
C LEU A 46 23.68 8.65 1.36
N PRO A 47 23.87 9.95 1.02
CA PRO A 47 22.86 10.96 1.32
C PRO A 47 21.54 10.62 0.67
N ALA A 48 20.44 10.76 1.41
CA ALA A 48 19.12 10.58 0.84
C ALA A 48 18.73 11.80 0.00
N PRO A 49 18.20 11.61 -1.23
CA PRO A 49 17.67 12.73 -2.00
C PRO A 49 16.40 13.26 -1.34
N ALA A 50 16.20 14.58 -1.38
CA ALA A 50 15.11 15.25 -0.69
C ALA A 50 13.72 14.90 -1.29
N HIS A 51 13.62 14.75 -2.61
CA HIS A 51 12.36 14.60 -3.35
C HIS A 51 12.46 13.59 -4.50
N ALA A 52 13.27 12.55 -4.33
CA ALA A 52 13.37 11.48 -5.30
C ALA A 52 13.41 10.13 -4.59
N ARG A 53 12.86 9.13 -5.23
CA ARG A 53 12.87 7.75 -4.75
C ARG A 53 13.77 6.92 -5.65
N PRO A 54 15.08 6.84 -5.34
CA PRO A 54 16.00 6.04 -6.13
C PRO A 54 15.76 4.54 -5.93
N TYR A 55 16.05 3.79 -6.97
CA TYR A 55 16.16 2.34 -6.95
C TYR A 55 17.63 1.96 -6.92
N PHE A 56 17.98 1.04 -6.05
CA PHE A 56 19.31 0.48 -5.99
C PHE A 56 19.30 -0.97 -6.41
N PHE A 57 20.40 -1.38 -7.03
CA PHE A 57 20.58 -2.74 -7.50
C PHE A 57 21.89 -3.28 -6.92
N HIS A 58 21.76 -4.33 -6.13
CA HIS A 58 22.87 -5.07 -5.61
C HIS A 58 23.23 -6.16 -6.61
N LYS A 59 24.34 -6.01 -7.32
CA LYS A 59 24.84 -6.99 -8.29
C LYS A 59 25.96 -7.79 -7.65
N ASP A 60 25.71 -9.06 -7.40
CA ASP A 60 26.71 -10.00 -6.89
C ASP A 60 27.82 -10.21 -7.92
N ASN A 61 29.08 -10.04 -7.50
CA ASN A 61 30.22 -10.16 -8.41
C ASN A 61 30.60 -11.60 -8.72
N ARG A 62 30.11 -12.58 -7.95
CA ARG A 62 30.36 -14.02 -8.14
C ARG A 62 29.46 -14.64 -9.20
N ASP A 63 28.14 -14.44 -9.09
CA ASP A 63 27.15 -15.10 -9.94
C ASP A 63 26.33 -14.13 -10.80
N GLN A 64 26.60 -12.82 -10.69
CA GLN A 64 25.96 -11.74 -11.44
C GLN A 64 24.45 -11.58 -11.15
N THR A 65 23.94 -12.19 -10.09
CA THR A 65 22.55 -11.96 -9.67
C THR A 65 22.34 -10.52 -9.28
N VAL A 66 21.16 -10.00 -9.54
CA VAL A 66 20.79 -8.61 -9.24
C VAL A 66 19.57 -8.61 -8.34
N VAL A 67 19.67 -7.92 -7.22
CA VAL A 67 18.56 -7.68 -6.27
C VAL A 67 18.19 -6.23 -6.27
N THR A 68 16.94 -5.93 -6.60
CA THR A 68 16.39 -4.56 -6.57
C THR A 68 15.95 -4.19 -5.15
N VAL A 69 16.35 -3.01 -4.68
CA VAL A 69 15.89 -2.43 -3.41
C VAL A 69 15.51 -0.97 -3.59
N ALA A 70 14.48 -0.53 -2.87
CA ALA A 70 14.03 0.86 -2.88
C ALA A 70 13.48 1.24 -1.50
N GLU A 71 13.30 2.53 -1.23
CA GLU A 71 12.51 2.96 -0.08
C GLU A 71 11.08 2.49 -0.25
N ARG A 72 10.54 1.84 0.80
CA ARG A 72 9.17 1.35 0.75
C ARG A 72 8.16 2.49 0.83
N VAL A 73 8.37 3.42 1.76
CA VAL A 73 7.50 4.56 2.01
C VAL A 73 7.93 5.74 1.16
N LEU A 74 7.00 6.43 0.54
CA LEU A 74 7.27 7.70 -0.13
C LEU A 74 7.46 8.79 0.93
N SER A 75 8.48 9.62 0.74
CA SER A 75 8.83 10.74 1.65
C SER A 75 7.95 11.97 1.39
N LEU A 76 6.62 11.80 1.49
CA LEU A 76 5.66 12.87 1.25
C LEU A 76 5.57 13.82 2.45
N GLU A 77 5.45 15.13 2.17
CA GLU A 77 5.28 16.17 3.19
C GLU A 77 3.90 16.11 3.86
N GLN A 78 2.86 15.85 3.06
CA GLN A 78 1.45 15.85 3.48
C GLN A 78 0.71 14.61 2.97
N GLY A 79 1.41 13.50 2.89
CA GLY A 79 0.84 12.19 2.56
C GLY A 79 0.69 11.30 3.78
N SER A 80 -0.16 10.29 3.68
CA SER A 80 -0.37 9.30 4.74
C SER A 80 -0.27 7.89 4.17
N ASN A 81 0.58 7.07 4.80
CA ASN A 81 0.64 5.63 4.59
C ASN A 81 0.91 5.21 3.12
N PHE A 82 1.51 6.10 2.31
CA PHE A 82 1.79 5.87 0.90
C PHE A 82 3.07 5.07 0.74
N ARG A 83 2.95 3.83 0.25
CA ARG A 83 4.08 2.92 0.12
C ARG A 83 3.94 1.90 -1.00
N ASP A 84 5.09 1.38 -1.42
CA ASP A 84 5.25 0.31 -2.39
C ASP A 84 5.12 -1.07 -1.73
N LEU A 85 4.46 -2.00 -2.40
CA LEU A 85 4.35 -3.39 -1.99
C LEU A 85 5.44 -4.28 -2.61
N GLY A 86 6.41 -3.70 -3.32
CA GLY A 86 7.55 -4.41 -3.91
C GLY A 86 8.52 -4.98 -2.87
N GLY A 87 9.40 -5.87 -3.31
CA GLY A 87 10.47 -6.47 -2.50
C GLY A 87 10.01 -7.47 -1.43
N TYR A 88 8.72 -7.82 -1.35
CA TYR A 88 8.29 -8.91 -0.48
C TYR A 88 8.58 -10.28 -1.10
N PRO A 89 9.08 -11.25 -0.30
CA PRO A 89 9.23 -12.62 -0.78
C PRO A 89 7.88 -13.18 -1.20
N ALA A 90 7.85 -13.92 -2.28
CA ALA A 90 6.65 -14.44 -2.91
C ALA A 90 6.83 -15.89 -3.38
N ALA A 91 5.89 -16.37 -4.19
CA ALA A 91 5.93 -17.74 -4.71
C ALA A 91 7.23 -18.06 -5.46
N ASN A 92 7.67 -19.31 -5.35
CA ASN A 92 8.80 -19.89 -6.10
C ASN A 92 10.15 -19.17 -5.86
N GLY A 93 10.40 -18.67 -4.67
CA GLY A 93 11.63 -17.96 -4.33
C GLY A 93 11.79 -16.59 -4.99
N LYS A 94 10.74 -16.10 -5.61
CA LYS A 94 10.69 -14.78 -6.25
C LYS A 94 10.32 -13.68 -5.25
N THR A 95 10.46 -12.43 -5.69
CA THR A 95 10.02 -11.24 -4.95
C THR A 95 8.99 -10.45 -5.76
N VAL A 96 8.13 -9.71 -5.07
CA VAL A 96 7.22 -8.76 -5.71
C VAL A 96 8.05 -7.64 -6.34
N LYS A 97 7.83 -7.36 -7.62
CA LYS A 97 8.52 -6.26 -8.32
C LYS A 97 8.25 -4.92 -7.66
N TRP A 98 9.29 -4.12 -7.53
CA TRP A 98 9.19 -2.75 -7.08
C TRP A 98 8.55 -1.84 -8.13
N GLY A 99 7.92 -0.76 -7.68
CA GLY A 99 7.42 0.30 -8.54
C GLY A 99 6.10 0.00 -9.26
N LEU A 100 5.42 -1.11 -8.97
CA LEU A 100 4.22 -1.52 -9.69
C LEU A 100 2.95 -1.53 -8.85
N LEU A 101 3.05 -1.79 -7.55
CA LEU A 101 1.91 -1.99 -6.66
C LEU A 101 2.05 -1.07 -5.45
N TYR A 102 1.12 -0.13 -5.29
CA TYR A 102 1.15 0.85 -4.22
C TYR A 102 -0.10 0.80 -3.37
N ARG A 103 0.04 1.23 -2.12
CA ARG A 103 -1.07 1.45 -1.20
C ARG A 103 -0.91 2.80 -0.50
N SER A 104 -2.05 3.45 -0.14
CA SER A 104 -2.01 4.73 0.56
C SER A 104 -3.25 5.01 1.41
N GLY A 105 -3.17 6.03 2.23
CA GLY A 105 -4.31 6.75 2.78
C GLY A 105 -4.97 7.66 1.75
N ALA A 106 -5.93 8.46 2.18
CA ALA A 106 -6.51 9.53 1.38
C ALA A 106 -5.47 10.61 1.09
N THR A 107 -5.70 11.35 0.02
CA THR A 107 -4.74 12.31 -0.53
C THR A 107 -5.36 13.70 -0.73
N PRO A 108 -6.15 14.24 0.24
CA PRO A 108 -6.82 15.53 0.05
C PRO A 108 -5.91 16.72 0.30
N LEU A 109 -4.80 16.55 1.00
CA LEU A 109 -3.94 17.64 1.49
C LEU A 109 -2.54 17.62 0.87
N LEU A 110 -2.27 16.79 -0.13
CA LEU A 110 -0.96 16.70 -0.78
C LEU A 110 -0.44 18.08 -1.20
N SER A 111 0.84 18.36 -0.92
CA SER A 111 1.54 19.54 -1.39
C SER A 111 1.80 19.48 -2.91
N GLU A 112 2.33 20.54 -3.49
CA GLU A 112 2.80 20.55 -4.87
C GLU A 112 3.94 19.55 -5.07
N SER A 113 4.89 19.51 -4.14
CA SER A 113 6.02 18.58 -4.13
C SER A 113 5.54 17.13 -4.09
N ASP A 114 4.61 16.80 -3.19
CA ASP A 114 4.03 15.46 -3.10
C ASP A 114 3.36 15.02 -4.40
N ARG A 115 2.63 15.94 -5.04
CA ARG A 115 1.96 15.64 -6.31
C ARG A 115 2.97 15.38 -7.43
N ALA A 116 4.07 16.13 -7.45
CA ALA A 116 5.14 15.90 -8.40
C ALA A 116 5.84 14.55 -8.17
N GLU A 117 6.10 14.18 -6.90
CA GLU A 117 6.66 12.88 -6.56
C GLU A 117 5.73 11.73 -6.96
N ILE A 118 4.44 11.83 -6.65
CA ILE A 118 3.45 10.80 -7.04
C ILE A 118 3.31 10.72 -8.56
N ALA A 119 3.36 11.84 -9.28
CA ALA A 119 3.32 11.86 -10.75
C ALA A 119 4.52 11.12 -11.36
N SER A 120 5.70 11.20 -10.74
CA SER A 120 6.91 10.47 -11.19
C SER A 120 6.79 8.95 -11.10
N LEU A 121 5.86 8.42 -10.29
CA LEU A 121 5.58 6.98 -10.21
C LEU A 121 4.94 6.43 -11.49
N GLY A 122 4.40 7.29 -12.36
CA GLY A 122 3.76 6.89 -13.59
C GLY A 122 2.50 6.06 -13.39
N LEU A 123 1.73 6.31 -12.33
CA LEU A 123 0.52 5.53 -12.01
C LEU A 123 -0.43 5.47 -13.20
N GLN A 124 -0.79 4.27 -13.60
CA GLN A 124 -1.74 4.00 -14.69
C GLN A 124 -3.18 3.91 -14.20
N GLN A 125 -3.37 3.60 -12.92
CA GLN A 125 -4.68 3.41 -12.32
C GLN A 125 -4.64 3.67 -10.81
N MET A 126 -5.69 4.31 -10.30
CA MET A 126 -5.95 4.42 -8.88
C MET A 126 -7.30 3.79 -8.52
N ILE A 127 -7.31 2.78 -7.67
CA ILE A 127 -8.50 2.11 -7.17
C ILE A 127 -8.83 2.66 -5.78
N ASN A 128 -9.91 3.40 -5.69
CA ASN A 128 -10.34 4.03 -4.44
C ASN A 128 -11.41 3.19 -3.75
N LEU A 129 -11.12 2.79 -2.52
CA LEU A 129 -11.94 1.90 -1.70
C LEU A 129 -12.89 2.67 -0.75
N ARG A 130 -12.97 3.98 -0.87
CA ARG A 130 -13.78 4.83 0.01
C ARG A 130 -15.24 4.87 -0.42
N SER A 131 -16.13 5.11 0.55
CA SER A 131 -17.54 5.41 0.29
C SER A 131 -17.72 6.69 -0.52
N SER A 132 -18.93 6.90 -1.01
CA SER A 132 -19.28 8.13 -1.74
C SER A 132 -19.13 9.37 -0.86
N GLU A 133 -19.54 9.28 0.39
CA GLU A 133 -19.47 10.35 1.38
C GLU A 133 -18.02 10.73 1.73
N GLU A 134 -17.15 9.75 1.97
CA GLU A 134 -15.73 10.00 2.26
C GLU A 134 -15.02 10.70 1.09
N ARG A 135 -15.34 10.32 -0.14
CA ARG A 135 -14.76 10.96 -1.35
C ARG A 135 -15.25 12.39 -1.54
N GLN A 136 -16.47 12.69 -1.14
CA GLN A 136 -17.03 14.05 -1.16
C GLN A 136 -16.34 14.93 -0.13
N LEU A 137 -16.10 14.40 1.09
CA LEU A 137 -15.47 15.15 2.19
C LEU A 137 -13.97 15.39 1.96
N ALA A 138 -13.28 14.42 1.35
CA ALA A 138 -11.83 14.44 1.14
C ALA A 138 -11.48 14.03 -0.31
N PRO A 139 -11.75 14.89 -1.30
CA PRO A 139 -11.41 14.58 -2.70
C PRO A 139 -9.90 14.39 -2.87
N SER A 140 -9.50 13.47 -3.76
CA SER A 140 -8.09 13.25 -4.07
C SER A 140 -7.49 14.45 -4.80
N ARG A 141 -6.26 14.82 -4.45
CA ARG A 141 -5.45 15.81 -5.18
C ARG A 141 -4.52 15.19 -6.23
N ILE A 142 -4.53 13.86 -6.39
CA ILE A 142 -3.81 13.21 -7.49
C ILE A 142 -4.61 13.46 -8.77
N THR A 143 -3.96 14.05 -9.77
CA THR A 143 -4.54 14.41 -11.06
C THR A 143 -3.81 13.67 -12.19
N GLY A 144 -4.49 13.54 -13.36
CA GLY A 144 -3.88 12.90 -14.53
C GLY A 144 -3.81 11.36 -14.47
N VAL A 145 -4.26 10.74 -13.40
CA VAL A 145 -4.31 9.29 -13.24
C VAL A 145 -5.76 8.82 -13.36
N PRO A 146 -6.06 7.79 -14.17
CA PRO A 146 -7.38 7.17 -14.19
C PRO A 146 -7.79 6.73 -12.78
N TYR A 147 -8.97 7.17 -12.36
CA TYR A 147 -9.48 6.97 -11.03
C TYR A 147 -10.74 6.10 -11.07
N THR A 148 -10.68 4.95 -10.41
CA THR A 148 -11.82 4.03 -10.34
C THR A 148 -12.30 3.91 -8.89
N ALA A 149 -13.62 4.07 -8.71
CA ALA A 149 -14.27 3.86 -7.43
C ALA A 149 -15.66 3.29 -7.66
N VAL A 150 -16.06 2.34 -6.83
CA VAL A 150 -17.44 1.84 -6.77
C VAL A 150 -18.15 2.58 -5.64
N GLY A 151 -19.31 3.18 -5.96
CA GLY A 151 -20.10 3.91 -4.98
C GLY A 151 -20.78 2.95 -4.00
N TYR A 152 -20.60 3.23 -2.71
CA TYR A 152 -21.37 2.64 -1.62
C TYR A 152 -21.54 3.70 -0.53
N SER A 153 -22.55 3.53 0.33
CA SER A 153 -22.80 4.45 1.44
C SER A 153 -21.87 4.15 2.62
N PHE A 154 -21.38 5.20 3.27
CA PHE A 154 -20.60 5.09 4.49
C PHE A 154 -21.30 4.24 5.57
N GLY A 155 -22.61 4.34 5.66
CA GLY A 155 -23.41 3.52 6.58
C GLY A 155 -23.29 1.99 6.35
N ALA A 156 -22.85 1.55 5.17
CA ALA A 156 -22.60 0.14 4.90
C ALA A 156 -21.32 -0.41 5.57
N ILE A 157 -20.38 0.47 5.96
CA ILE A 157 -19.17 0.09 6.70
C ILE A 157 -19.50 -0.08 8.20
N MET A 158 -20.51 0.64 8.67
CA MET A 158 -20.91 0.64 10.07
C MET A 158 -21.97 -0.43 10.29
N PRO A 159 -21.63 -1.59 10.83
CA PRO A 159 -22.63 -2.61 11.14
C PRO A 159 -23.67 -2.05 12.12
N LYS A 160 -24.88 -2.60 12.05
CA LYS A 160 -25.91 -2.29 13.05
C LYS A 160 -25.42 -2.79 14.40
N GLY A 161 -24.96 -1.87 15.26
CA GLY A 161 -24.36 -2.15 16.55
C GLY A 161 -22.96 -1.55 16.71
N ALA A 162 -22.25 -1.90 17.77
CA ALA A 162 -20.88 -1.46 17.97
C ALA A 162 -19.96 -2.13 16.92
N PHE A 163 -19.14 -1.32 16.26
CA PHE A 163 -18.08 -1.83 15.39
C PHE A 163 -17.00 -2.48 16.26
N THR A 164 -16.77 -3.77 16.04
CA THR A 164 -15.61 -4.47 16.59
C THR A 164 -14.78 -5.03 15.43
N PRO A 165 -13.47 -5.25 15.61
CA PRO A 165 -12.65 -5.86 14.56
C PRO A 165 -13.18 -7.22 14.09
N GLU A 166 -13.70 -8.03 15.00
CA GLU A 166 -14.25 -9.38 14.75
C GLU A 166 -15.46 -9.36 13.81
N THR A 167 -16.26 -8.30 13.84
CA THR A 167 -17.45 -8.16 13.00
C THR A 167 -17.22 -7.25 11.81
N GLY A 168 -16.45 -6.20 11.96
CA GLY A 168 -16.21 -5.18 10.95
C GLY A 168 -15.30 -5.65 9.81
N TYR A 169 -14.22 -6.37 10.12
CA TYR A 169 -13.30 -6.86 9.09
C TYR A 169 -13.92 -7.90 8.16
N PRO A 170 -14.67 -8.92 8.64
CA PRO A 170 -15.46 -9.79 7.78
C PRO A 170 -16.47 -9.03 6.90
N ALA A 171 -17.21 -8.07 7.46
CA ALA A 171 -18.19 -7.29 6.71
C ALA A 171 -17.57 -6.44 5.58
N MET A 172 -16.33 -6.01 5.71
CA MET A 172 -15.63 -5.26 4.67
C MET A 172 -15.31 -6.12 3.43
N ILE A 173 -15.24 -7.45 3.52
CA ILE A 173 -14.87 -8.32 2.40
C ILE A 173 -15.91 -8.17 1.29
N ASP A 174 -17.19 -8.41 1.59
CA ASP A 174 -18.28 -8.32 0.60
C ASP A 174 -18.41 -6.90 0.02
N LEU A 175 -18.17 -5.90 0.87
CA LEU A 175 -18.18 -4.49 0.46
C LEU A 175 -17.08 -4.17 -0.57
N LEU A 176 -15.92 -4.83 -0.46
CA LEU A 176 -14.77 -4.58 -1.32
C LEU A 176 -14.74 -5.45 -2.58
N ASP A 177 -15.54 -6.48 -2.69
CA ASP A 177 -15.56 -7.38 -3.85
C ASP A 177 -15.62 -6.66 -5.21
N PRO A 178 -16.49 -5.66 -5.43
CA PRO A 178 -16.54 -4.95 -6.70
C PRO A 178 -15.24 -4.21 -7.03
N GLN A 179 -14.62 -3.57 -6.03
CA GLN A 179 -13.37 -2.84 -6.18
C GLN A 179 -12.19 -3.80 -6.39
N LEU A 180 -12.18 -4.94 -5.71
CA LEU A 180 -11.17 -5.98 -5.88
C LEU A 180 -11.24 -6.60 -7.28
N LYS A 181 -12.44 -6.86 -7.80
CA LYS A 181 -12.61 -7.30 -9.21
C LYS A 181 -12.02 -6.30 -10.20
N LEU A 182 -12.23 -5.00 -9.97
CA LEU A 182 -11.65 -3.95 -10.81
C LEU A 182 -10.13 -3.89 -10.68
N LEU A 183 -9.59 -4.04 -9.47
CA LEU A 183 -8.15 -4.11 -9.24
C LEU A 183 -7.51 -5.27 -10.00
N PHE A 184 -8.02 -6.49 -9.82
CA PHE A 184 -7.49 -7.65 -10.52
C PHE A 184 -7.66 -7.57 -12.03
N ALA A 185 -8.79 -7.04 -12.52
CA ALA A 185 -8.99 -6.81 -13.94
C ALA A 185 -7.96 -5.79 -14.51
N ALA A 186 -7.64 -4.72 -13.80
CA ALA A 186 -6.60 -3.78 -14.19
C ALA A 186 -5.23 -4.46 -14.26
N LEU A 187 -4.87 -5.23 -13.24
CA LEU A 187 -3.60 -5.95 -13.18
C LEU A 187 -3.45 -6.99 -14.28
N LEU A 188 -4.49 -7.76 -14.56
CA LEU A 188 -4.50 -8.76 -15.65
C LEU A 188 -4.38 -8.10 -17.04
N ARG A 189 -4.84 -6.85 -17.20
CA ARG A 189 -4.60 -6.03 -18.39
C ARG A 189 -3.25 -5.29 -18.37
N ARG A 190 -2.40 -5.54 -17.36
CA ARG A 190 -1.08 -4.88 -17.19
C ARG A 190 -1.16 -3.37 -17.05
N GLN A 191 -2.22 -2.86 -16.46
CA GLN A 191 -2.42 -1.44 -16.17
C GLN A 191 -1.74 -1.06 -14.83
N ALA A 192 -0.44 -1.36 -14.71
CA ALA A 192 0.40 -0.97 -13.58
C ALA A 192 1.44 0.07 -14.06
N PRO A 193 1.96 0.95 -13.19
CA PRO A 193 1.75 0.95 -11.72
C PRO A 193 0.32 1.29 -11.29
N VAL A 194 -0.15 0.62 -10.21
CA VAL A 194 -1.48 0.83 -9.64
C VAL A 194 -1.38 1.19 -8.15
N ALA A 195 -2.21 2.12 -7.70
CA ALA A 195 -2.36 2.44 -6.28
C ALA A 195 -3.77 2.10 -5.78
N THR A 196 -3.86 1.52 -4.58
CA THR A 196 -5.12 1.32 -3.86
C THR A 196 -5.16 2.20 -2.62
N ASN A 197 -6.29 2.85 -2.35
CA ASN A 197 -6.41 3.69 -1.16
C ASN A 197 -7.79 3.61 -0.50
N CYS A 198 -7.81 3.86 0.83
CA CYS A 198 -9.02 4.23 1.56
C CYS A 198 -8.76 5.55 2.31
N SER A 199 -9.45 5.84 3.40
CA SER A 199 -9.19 7.08 4.15
C SER A 199 -7.87 7.03 4.91
N ALA A 200 -7.64 6.01 5.74
CA ALA A 200 -6.40 5.83 6.50
C ALA A 200 -5.33 4.99 5.78
N GLY A 201 -5.68 4.34 4.66
CA GLY A 201 -4.80 3.36 4.02
C GLY A 201 -4.55 2.12 4.87
N GLN A 202 -5.38 1.86 5.88
CA GLN A 202 -5.17 0.90 6.96
C GLN A 202 -6.06 -0.34 6.78
N ASP A 203 -7.37 -0.23 6.99
CA ASP A 203 -8.29 -1.37 7.08
C ASP A 203 -8.69 -1.91 5.71
N ARG A 204 -9.49 -1.20 4.94
CA ARG A 204 -9.93 -1.60 3.59
C ARG A 204 -8.74 -1.79 2.64
N THR A 205 -7.79 -0.85 2.67
CA THR A 205 -6.55 -0.96 1.89
C THR A 205 -5.68 -2.12 2.39
N GLY A 206 -5.67 -2.38 3.69
CA GLY A 206 -4.99 -3.54 4.28
C GLY A 206 -5.56 -4.87 3.79
N ILE A 207 -6.89 -5.01 3.78
CA ILE A 207 -7.60 -6.20 3.24
C ILE A 207 -7.28 -6.36 1.75
N ALA A 208 -7.43 -5.29 0.94
CA ALA A 208 -7.15 -5.34 -0.49
C ALA A 208 -5.69 -5.72 -0.79
N SER A 209 -4.74 -5.13 -0.08
CA SER A 209 -3.31 -5.48 -0.20
C SER A 209 -3.03 -6.92 0.22
N ALA A 210 -3.67 -7.40 1.29
CA ALA A 210 -3.51 -8.78 1.76
C ALA A 210 -3.99 -9.79 0.72
N ILE A 211 -5.15 -9.55 0.11
CA ILE A 211 -5.71 -10.41 -0.95
C ILE A 211 -4.82 -10.39 -2.19
N LEU A 212 -4.35 -9.21 -2.61
CA LEU A 212 -3.43 -9.06 -3.74
C LEU A 212 -2.10 -9.79 -3.50
N LEU A 213 -1.47 -9.56 -2.36
CA LEU A 213 -0.21 -10.22 -2.00
C LEU A 213 -0.37 -11.73 -1.86
N SER A 214 -1.53 -12.20 -1.38
CA SER A 214 -1.85 -13.65 -1.34
C SER A 214 -1.93 -14.24 -2.74
N ALA A 215 -2.54 -13.56 -3.71
CA ALA A 215 -2.59 -14.01 -5.11
C ALA A 215 -1.19 -14.16 -5.72
N LEU A 216 -0.25 -13.31 -5.31
CA LEU A 216 1.16 -13.38 -5.70
C LEU A 216 1.94 -14.47 -4.93
N GLY A 217 1.36 -15.05 -3.88
CA GLY A 217 1.99 -16.08 -3.07
C GLY A 217 2.95 -15.55 -2.01
N VAL A 218 2.74 -14.32 -1.55
CA VAL A 218 3.47 -13.78 -0.41
C VAL A 218 3.03 -14.50 0.87
N PRO A 219 3.97 -14.94 1.74
CA PRO A 219 3.63 -15.63 2.97
C PRO A 219 2.75 -14.79 3.92
N ARG A 220 1.77 -15.41 4.57
CA ARG A 220 0.83 -14.76 5.48
C ARG A 220 1.51 -13.89 6.55
N ALA A 221 2.60 -14.39 7.14
CA ALA A 221 3.34 -13.64 8.16
C ALA A 221 3.91 -12.31 7.61
N VAL A 222 4.34 -12.28 6.35
CA VAL A 222 4.82 -11.06 5.67
C VAL A 222 3.66 -10.11 5.38
N ILE A 223 2.52 -10.63 4.94
CA ILE A 223 1.30 -9.86 4.70
C ILE A 223 0.82 -9.17 5.99
N VAL A 224 0.75 -9.91 7.09
CA VAL A 224 0.37 -9.37 8.40
C VAL A 224 1.37 -8.31 8.87
N LYS A 225 2.67 -8.54 8.65
CA LYS A 225 3.70 -7.55 8.98
C LYS A 225 3.52 -6.25 8.17
N ASP A 226 3.27 -6.33 6.85
CA ASP A 226 2.97 -5.12 6.06
C ASP A 226 1.72 -4.39 6.57
N TYR A 227 0.66 -5.12 6.91
CA TYR A 227 -0.56 -4.54 7.46
C TYR A 227 -0.27 -3.72 8.73
N LEU A 228 0.49 -4.28 9.67
CA LEU A 228 0.83 -3.66 10.95
C LEU A 228 1.73 -2.40 10.79
N LEU A 229 2.51 -2.30 9.72
CA LEU A 229 3.29 -1.10 9.40
C LEU A 229 2.40 0.15 9.21
N SER A 230 1.10 -0.02 8.96
CA SER A 230 0.19 1.11 8.82
C SER A 230 0.11 1.98 10.06
N THR A 231 0.26 1.42 11.27
CA THR A 231 0.32 2.20 12.52
C THR A 231 1.52 3.16 12.53
N GLN A 232 2.65 2.73 11.95
CA GLN A 232 3.89 3.53 11.90
C GLN A 232 3.86 4.61 10.82
N TYR A 233 3.21 4.32 9.67
CA TYR A 233 3.29 5.16 8.47
C TYR A 233 2.06 6.04 8.25
N ARG A 234 1.05 5.93 9.11
CA ARG A 234 -0.10 6.83 9.09
C ARG A 234 0.24 8.19 9.66
N HIS A 235 -0.27 9.19 8.96
CA HIS A 235 -0.28 10.59 9.34
C HIS A 235 -1.72 11.10 9.32
N PRO A 236 -2.51 10.85 10.39
CA PRO A 236 -3.93 11.16 10.41
C PRO A 236 -4.24 12.62 10.09
N GLU A 237 -3.32 13.53 10.41
CA GLU A 237 -3.41 14.96 10.12
C GLU A 237 -3.51 15.29 8.62
N TYR A 238 -3.14 14.36 7.74
CA TYR A 238 -3.18 14.54 6.29
C TYR A 238 -4.28 13.75 5.58
N GLU A 239 -5.07 12.95 6.32
CA GLU A 239 -6.07 12.04 5.75
C GLU A 239 -7.43 12.71 5.47
N MET A 240 -7.74 13.78 6.21
CA MET A 240 -9.02 14.50 6.13
C MET A 240 -8.79 15.99 6.32
N PRO A 241 -9.38 16.86 5.48
CA PRO A 241 -9.43 18.30 5.76
C PRO A 241 -10.31 18.58 6.97
N ALA A 242 -10.28 19.79 7.49
CA ALA A 242 -11.25 20.24 8.48
C ALA A 242 -12.65 20.25 7.83
N ILE A 243 -13.62 19.59 8.46
CA ILE A 243 -14.98 19.43 7.95
C ILE A 243 -15.95 20.28 8.79
N ASP A 244 -16.70 21.15 8.11
CA ASP A 244 -17.91 21.76 8.66
C ASP A 244 -19.12 20.96 8.15
N PRO A 245 -19.82 20.18 9.00
CA PRO A 245 -20.95 19.37 8.56
C PRO A 245 -22.08 20.18 7.90
N ALA A 246 -22.21 21.46 8.24
CA ALA A 246 -23.23 22.33 7.64
C ALA A 246 -23.01 22.55 6.13
N GLN A 247 -21.78 22.41 5.64
CA GLN A 247 -21.44 22.52 4.22
C GLN A 247 -21.74 21.25 3.43
N PHE A 248 -22.06 20.14 4.11
CA PHE A 248 -22.31 18.83 3.50
C PHE A 248 -23.69 18.28 3.93
N PRO A 249 -24.79 18.99 3.62
CA PRO A 249 -26.13 18.52 3.99
C PRO A 249 -26.43 17.16 3.32
N GLY A 250 -26.90 16.19 4.13
CA GLY A 250 -27.19 14.84 3.66
C GLY A 250 -25.99 13.88 3.59
N ASN A 251 -24.78 14.34 3.87
CA ASN A 251 -23.61 13.46 3.99
C ASN A 251 -23.57 12.82 5.38
N SER A 252 -23.90 11.52 5.45
CA SER A 252 -24.01 10.78 6.71
C SER A 252 -22.69 10.62 7.47
N ALA A 253 -21.55 10.82 6.82
CA ALA A 253 -20.23 10.72 7.43
C ALA A 253 -19.69 12.08 7.94
N ALA A 254 -20.27 13.20 7.53
CA ALA A 254 -19.71 14.54 7.80
C ALA A 254 -19.55 14.82 9.29
N ALA A 255 -20.55 14.50 10.10
CA ALA A 255 -20.48 14.71 11.56
C ALA A 255 -19.38 13.91 12.24
N MET A 256 -19.17 12.64 11.81
CA MET A 256 -18.11 11.80 12.33
C MET A 256 -16.73 12.33 11.95
N PHE A 257 -16.53 12.69 10.67
CA PHE A 257 -15.24 13.18 10.19
C PHE A 257 -14.90 14.59 10.68
N ALA A 258 -15.90 15.42 11.08
CA ALA A 258 -15.65 16.68 11.75
C ALA A 258 -14.91 16.51 13.10
N HIS A 259 -15.15 15.41 13.81
CA HIS A 259 -14.42 15.08 15.04
C HIS A 259 -13.03 14.50 14.79
N TYR A 260 -12.76 14.00 13.59
CA TYR A 260 -11.46 13.42 13.23
C TYR A 260 -10.35 14.48 13.17
N ARG A 261 -10.67 15.67 12.68
CA ARG A 261 -9.77 16.84 12.70
C ARG A 261 -10.52 18.01 13.32
N PRO A 262 -10.47 18.16 14.66
CA PRO A 262 -11.20 19.22 15.35
C PRO A 262 -10.81 20.61 14.86
N ALA A 263 -11.81 21.47 14.58
CA ALA A 263 -11.59 22.85 14.17
C ALA A 263 -11.01 23.74 15.29
N ASP A 264 -11.04 23.27 16.54
CA ASP A 264 -10.57 23.97 17.73
C ASP A 264 -9.05 23.86 17.98
N GLY A 265 -8.30 23.34 17.01
CA GLY A 265 -6.84 23.21 17.09
C GLY A 265 -6.35 22.08 18.00
N LYS A 266 -7.23 21.22 18.49
CA LYS A 266 -6.81 20.02 19.22
C LYS A 266 -5.99 19.08 18.32
N PRO A 267 -5.00 18.37 18.90
CA PRO A 267 -4.22 17.41 18.14
C PRO A 267 -5.11 16.31 17.56
N VAL A 268 -4.81 15.91 16.32
CA VAL A 268 -5.41 14.71 15.74
C VAL A 268 -4.90 13.49 16.51
N PRO A 269 -5.77 12.53 16.89
CA PRO A 269 -5.34 11.35 17.63
C PRO A 269 -4.26 10.55 16.90
N SER A 270 -3.24 10.11 17.61
CA SER A 270 -2.22 9.21 17.07
C SER A 270 -2.83 7.88 16.62
N PRO A 271 -2.24 7.21 15.61
CA PRO A 271 -2.67 5.88 15.22
C PRO A 271 -2.61 4.88 16.37
N THR A 272 -3.65 4.09 16.54
CA THR A 272 -3.69 3.00 17.52
C THR A 272 -3.17 1.70 16.89
N PRO A 273 -2.60 0.77 17.68
CA PRO A 273 -2.20 -0.53 17.19
C PRO A 273 -3.36 -1.27 16.51
N LEU A 274 -3.06 -1.95 15.40
CA LEU A 274 -4.03 -2.71 14.59
C LEU A 274 -4.21 -4.14 15.12
N MET A 275 -4.37 -4.27 16.41
CA MET A 275 -4.52 -5.56 17.09
C MET A 275 -5.40 -5.43 18.33
N THR A 276 -6.00 -6.52 18.71
CA THR A 276 -6.76 -6.66 19.95
C THR A 276 -5.84 -6.57 21.18
N ALA A 277 -6.42 -6.51 22.35
CA ALA A 277 -5.66 -6.43 23.60
C ALA A 277 -4.76 -7.66 23.85
N ASP A 278 -5.15 -8.83 23.32
CA ASP A 278 -4.37 -10.07 23.39
C ASP A 278 -3.32 -10.20 22.23
N GLY A 279 -3.18 -9.17 21.40
CA GLY A 279 -2.18 -9.12 20.34
C GLY A 279 -2.61 -9.74 19.01
N THR A 280 -3.89 -10.08 18.83
CA THR A 280 -4.40 -10.61 17.55
C THR A 280 -4.57 -9.49 16.52
N PRO A 281 -3.86 -9.52 15.37
CA PRO A 281 -4.01 -8.50 14.32
C PRO A 281 -5.42 -8.50 13.74
N PHE A 282 -6.05 -7.32 13.57
CA PHE A 282 -7.43 -7.22 13.07
C PHE A 282 -7.60 -7.83 11.68
N LEU A 283 -6.59 -7.75 10.82
CA LEU A 283 -6.61 -8.38 9.49
C LEU A 283 -6.91 -9.89 9.54
N THR A 284 -6.52 -10.57 10.62
CA THR A 284 -6.72 -12.02 10.74
C THR A 284 -8.18 -12.42 10.79
N PHE A 285 -9.08 -11.54 11.27
CA PHE A 285 -10.52 -11.79 11.26
C PHE A 285 -11.07 -11.83 9.83
N ALA A 286 -10.62 -10.92 8.94
CA ALA A 286 -10.99 -10.95 7.52
C ALA A 286 -10.46 -12.22 6.84
N LEU A 287 -9.19 -12.58 7.08
CA LEU A 287 -8.59 -13.75 6.46
C LEU A 287 -9.23 -15.05 6.94
N ALA A 288 -9.58 -15.14 8.23
CA ALA A 288 -10.29 -16.30 8.79
C ALA A 288 -11.72 -16.43 8.21
N ASP A 289 -12.43 -15.33 8.02
CA ASP A 289 -13.76 -15.34 7.39
C ASP A 289 -13.69 -15.82 5.93
N ILE A 290 -12.68 -15.34 5.17
CA ILE A 290 -12.44 -15.83 3.81
C ILE A 290 -12.21 -17.35 3.81
N GLU A 291 -11.37 -17.86 4.70
CA GLU A 291 -11.08 -19.29 4.79
C GLU A 291 -12.33 -20.09 5.22
N HIS A 292 -13.10 -19.58 6.14
CA HIS A 292 -14.35 -20.22 6.59
C HIS A 292 -15.39 -20.28 5.46
N ARG A 293 -15.62 -19.18 4.72
CA ARG A 293 -16.67 -19.07 3.70
C ARG A 293 -16.32 -19.76 2.39
N TRP A 294 -15.06 -19.69 1.98
CA TRP A 294 -14.57 -20.20 0.68
C TRP A 294 -13.57 -21.35 0.78
N GLY A 295 -13.29 -21.85 1.99
CA GLY A 295 -12.37 -22.95 2.26
C GLY A 295 -10.88 -22.57 2.18
N SER A 296 -10.54 -21.52 1.43
CA SER A 296 -9.19 -21.00 1.31
C SER A 296 -9.19 -19.62 0.63
N MET A 297 -8.08 -18.90 0.72
CA MET A 297 -7.85 -17.68 -0.07
C MET A 297 -7.93 -17.96 -1.59
N ASP A 298 -7.37 -19.07 -2.06
CA ASP A 298 -7.46 -19.49 -3.46
C ASP A 298 -8.90 -19.72 -3.91
N GLY A 299 -9.73 -20.34 -3.05
CA GLY A 299 -11.15 -20.52 -3.32
C GLY A 299 -11.92 -19.20 -3.40
N TYR A 300 -11.60 -18.22 -2.58
CA TYR A 300 -12.16 -16.87 -2.66
C TYR A 300 -11.74 -16.15 -3.94
N LEU A 301 -10.44 -16.14 -4.25
CA LEU A 301 -9.91 -15.53 -5.47
C LEU A 301 -10.60 -16.09 -6.72
N GLU A 302 -10.74 -17.40 -6.82
CA GLU A 302 -11.33 -18.07 -7.98
C GLU A 302 -12.83 -17.87 -8.06
N ARG A 303 -13.60 -18.24 -7.02
CA ARG A 303 -15.06 -18.29 -7.06
C ARG A 303 -15.71 -16.92 -6.92
N GLN A 304 -15.12 -16.03 -6.11
CA GLN A 304 -15.70 -14.72 -5.83
C GLN A 304 -15.12 -13.62 -6.74
N LEU A 305 -13.82 -13.63 -6.96
CA LEU A 305 -13.16 -12.56 -7.71
C LEU A 305 -12.87 -12.92 -9.18
N GLY A 306 -13.04 -14.19 -9.58
CA GLY A 306 -12.76 -14.65 -10.93
C GLY A 306 -11.26 -14.74 -11.24
N VAL A 307 -10.43 -14.90 -10.20
CA VAL A 307 -8.95 -15.00 -10.29
C VAL A 307 -8.54 -16.44 -10.04
N GLY A 308 -8.74 -17.28 -11.05
CA GLY A 308 -8.43 -18.70 -11.01
C GLY A 308 -6.92 -19.01 -11.13
N PRO A 309 -6.56 -20.29 -11.26
CA PRO A 309 -5.14 -20.69 -11.35
C PRO A 309 -4.38 -20.04 -12.52
N ALA A 310 -5.04 -19.86 -13.68
CA ALA A 310 -4.43 -19.26 -14.87
C ALA A 310 -4.16 -17.75 -14.64
N GLU A 311 -5.13 -17.02 -14.09
CA GLU A 311 -5.01 -15.60 -13.76
C GLU A 311 -3.92 -15.38 -12.70
N ARG A 312 -3.87 -16.21 -11.65
CA ARG A 312 -2.81 -16.14 -10.65
C ARG A 312 -1.43 -16.43 -11.24
N ALA A 313 -1.33 -17.38 -12.16
CA ALA A 313 -0.07 -17.66 -12.85
C ALA A 313 0.38 -16.45 -13.71
N GLN A 314 -0.55 -15.81 -14.41
CA GLN A 314 -0.28 -14.58 -15.17
C GLN A 314 0.18 -13.45 -14.25
N LEU A 315 -0.54 -13.20 -13.13
CA LEU A 315 -0.14 -12.18 -12.15
C LEU A 315 1.27 -12.42 -11.61
N ARG A 316 1.59 -13.67 -11.23
CA ARG A 316 2.94 -14.03 -10.77
C ARG A 316 3.99 -13.83 -11.83
N LYS A 317 3.70 -14.13 -13.09
CA LYS A 317 4.60 -13.87 -14.23
C LYS A 317 4.86 -12.37 -14.43
N ASP A 318 3.82 -11.56 -14.32
CA ASP A 318 3.90 -10.14 -14.65
C ASP A 318 4.47 -9.30 -13.45
N TYR A 319 4.19 -9.69 -12.20
CA TYR A 319 4.49 -8.89 -11.00
C TYR A 319 5.54 -9.49 -10.06
N LEU A 320 6.16 -10.62 -10.39
CA LEU A 320 7.27 -11.21 -9.64
C LEU A 320 8.56 -11.24 -10.47
N GLU A 321 9.69 -10.98 -9.79
CA GLU A 321 11.06 -11.11 -10.31
C GLU A 321 11.89 -12.13 -9.55
#